data_8cfb8d8ffa082552a0fc84a60ac24b93
#
_entry.id   8cfb8d8ffa082552a0fc84a60ac24b93
#
_cell.length_a   1.000
_cell.length_b   1.000
_cell.length_c   1.000
_cell.angle_alpha   90.00
_cell.angle_beta   90.00
_cell.angle_gamma   90.00
#
_symmetry.space_group_name_H-M   'P 1'
#
loop_
_entity.id
_entity.type
_entity.pdbx_description
1 polymer ?
#
loop_
_entity_poly.entity_id
_entity_poly.type
_entity_poly.pdbx_seq_one_letter_code
_entity_poly.pdbx_strand_id
1 'polypeptide(L)'
;GQLNEEEKAVQERLKKALEKYEVKWGARFIRGEQVCQFDFSKKYSKGWDWTWQVPRADFDNVLAQEVVRQGVPLAFETEVTNVEFFDGYQLTTVKDKKGETCQIRSKFVIDASGYGRVLPRLLDLNEPSKLDDHSAIFTHIKEEKVRPEGEEGTLISFDILEREVWLWVIPFSNGNTSVGVVGPTHYINSLSATGDTAEALRQAIKTSDFYRGRFEKSDFLFPPQKIQSYSCAVKRLYGDGYVLTGNSTEFLDPVFSSGVAFATESGMLAAKLVKRQLSGEKVDWEKEYTQYMKRGIDVFTSYVREWYTGNLQTLFFHEPGNEEVKKKICSVLAGYVWDESNVFVKKHATIIKNMAYAIENGLGMQEE
;
A
#
# COMPACT_ATOMS: atom_id res chain seq x y z
N GLY A 1 0.17 -25.34 -6.29
CA GLY A 1 0.82 -26.39 -7.08
C GLY A 1 2.34 -26.28 -6.93
N GLN A 2 3.07 -27.34 -7.23
CA GLN A 2 4.54 -27.23 -7.26
C GLN A 2 4.95 -26.37 -8.47
N LEU A 3 5.92 -25.47 -8.26
CA LEU A 3 6.50 -24.67 -9.32
C LEU A 3 7.28 -25.58 -10.30
N ASN A 4 7.17 -25.31 -11.59
CA ASN A 4 8.01 -25.95 -12.61
C ASN A 4 9.45 -25.38 -12.54
N GLU A 5 10.40 -25.92 -13.31
CA GLU A 5 11.81 -25.53 -13.25
C GLU A 5 12.03 -24.07 -13.70
N GLU A 6 11.26 -23.58 -14.65
CA GLU A 6 11.33 -22.20 -15.12
C GLU A 6 10.80 -21.23 -14.05
N GLU A 7 9.66 -21.55 -13.44
CA GLU A 7 9.08 -20.78 -12.32
C GLU A 7 10.03 -20.74 -11.11
N LYS A 8 10.70 -21.85 -10.78
CA LYS A 8 11.74 -21.89 -9.75
C LYS A 8 12.92 -20.99 -10.09
N ALA A 9 13.38 -21.02 -11.34
CA ALA A 9 14.48 -20.16 -11.78
C ALA A 9 14.11 -18.66 -11.70
N VAL A 10 12.88 -18.30 -12.04
CA VAL A 10 12.33 -16.93 -11.86
C VAL A 10 12.32 -16.56 -10.37
N GLN A 11 11.79 -17.44 -9.53
CA GLN A 11 11.74 -17.23 -8.09
C GLN A 11 13.12 -16.99 -7.48
N GLU A 12 14.11 -17.79 -7.83
CA GLU A 12 15.49 -17.63 -7.31
C GLU A 12 16.13 -16.32 -7.78
N ARG A 13 15.91 -15.91 -9.04
CA ARG A 13 16.43 -14.63 -9.55
C ARG A 13 15.78 -13.45 -8.82
N LEU A 14 14.47 -13.46 -8.63
CA LEU A 14 13.77 -12.40 -7.89
C LEU A 14 14.22 -12.37 -6.43
N LYS A 15 14.29 -13.52 -5.76
CA LYS A 15 14.77 -13.64 -4.39
C LYS A 15 16.14 -12.99 -4.22
N LYS A 16 17.10 -13.37 -5.07
CA LYS A 16 18.45 -12.80 -5.06
C LYS A 16 18.45 -11.28 -5.31
N ALA A 17 17.60 -10.79 -6.20
CA ALA A 17 17.48 -9.36 -6.48
C ALA A 17 16.88 -8.57 -5.30
N LEU A 18 16.02 -9.21 -4.49
CA LEU A 18 15.35 -8.60 -3.34
C LEU A 18 16.22 -8.64 -2.07
N GLU A 19 17.20 -9.53 -1.95
CA GLU A 19 18.09 -9.67 -0.79
C GLU A 19 18.91 -8.40 -0.46
N LYS A 20 19.05 -7.49 -1.43
CA LYS A 20 19.72 -6.18 -1.23
C LYS A 20 18.89 -5.16 -0.47
N TYR A 21 17.57 -5.38 -0.33
CA TYR A 21 16.68 -4.44 0.32
C TYR A 21 16.65 -4.59 1.83
N GLU A 22 16.23 -3.53 2.51
CA GLU A 22 16.07 -3.52 3.96
C GLU A 22 14.94 -4.47 4.37
N VAL A 23 15.19 -5.30 5.36
CA VAL A 23 14.17 -6.22 5.88
C VAL A 23 13.21 -5.46 6.79
N LYS A 24 11.92 -5.60 6.53
CA LYS A 24 10.84 -5.08 7.35
C LYS A 24 10.36 -6.16 8.33
N TRP A 25 10.82 -6.08 9.57
CA TRP A 25 10.47 -7.00 10.64
C TRP A 25 9.15 -6.66 11.35
N GLY A 26 8.66 -5.47 11.16
CA GLY A 26 7.48 -4.99 11.87
C GLY A 26 7.17 -3.54 11.57
N ALA A 27 6.46 -2.90 12.49
CA ALA A 27 6.10 -1.48 12.40
C ALA A 27 6.08 -0.85 13.79
N ARG A 28 6.47 0.42 13.89
CA ARG A 28 6.48 1.20 15.11
C ARG A 28 5.57 2.41 14.97
N PHE A 29 4.70 2.60 15.96
CA PHE A 29 3.83 3.76 16.08
C PHE A 29 4.26 4.57 17.30
N ILE A 30 4.33 5.88 17.16
CA ILE A 30 4.81 6.81 18.18
C ILE A 30 3.74 7.86 18.41
N ARG A 31 3.47 8.22 19.67
CA ARG A 31 2.56 9.29 20.06
C ARG A 31 3.16 9.99 21.28
N GLY A 32 3.82 11.12 21.04
CA GLY A 32 4.63 11.78 22.09
C GLY A 32 5.70 10.83 22.64
N GLU A 33 5.66 10.54 23.95
CA GLU A 33 6.60 9.60 24.60
C GLU A 33 6.16 8.12 24.50
N GLN A 34 4.94 7.84 24.05
CA GLN A 34 4.43 6.48 23.95
C GLN A 34 4.90 5.81 22.65
N VAL A 35 5.33 4.58 22.76
CA VAL A 35 5.77 3.76 21.61
C VAL A 35 5.04 2.42 21.61
N CYS A 36 4.36 2.11 20.51
CA CYS A 36 3.76 0.81 20.26
C CYS A 36 4.48 0.15 19.09
N GLN A 37 5.08 -1.01 19.31
CA GLN A 37 5.80 -1.76 18.30
C GLN A 37 5.13 -3.09 18.02
N PHE A 38 4.97 -3.42 16.75
CA PHE A 38 4.50 -4.71 16.25
C PHE A 38 5.67 -5.45 15.62
N ASP A 39 5.92 -6.66 16.09
CA ASP A 39 6.89 -7.60 15.56
C ASP A 39 6.12 -8.66 14.75
N PHE A 40 6.36 -8.72 13.44
CA PHE A 40 5.62 -9.62 12.55
C PHE A 40 5.86 -11.11 12.85
N SER A 41 6.94 -11.46 13.56
CA SER A 41 7.18 -12.83 14.02
C SER A 41 6.19 -13.27 15.12
N LYS A 42 5.58 -12.30 15.80
CA LYS A 42 4.60 -12.51 16.88
C LYS A 42 3.15 -12.44 16.43
N LYS A 43 2.91 -12.37 15.13
CA LYS A 43 1.54 -12.32 14.60
C LYS A 43 0.76 -13.60 14.88
N TYR A 44 -0.57 -13.48 14.90
CA TYR A 44 -1.49 -14.62 15.09
C TYR A 44 -1.53 -15.55 13.88
N SER A 45 -1.63 -15.01 12.67
CA SER A 45 -1.75 -15.78 11.42
C SER A 45 -0.44 -16.47 11.05
N LYS A 46 -0.52 -17.67 10.48
CA LYS A 46 0.65 -18.40 9.97
C LYS A 46 1.13 -17.82 8.65
N GLY A 47 2.43 -17.80 8.43
CA GLY A 47 3.06 -17.34 7.20
C GLY A 47 4.36 -16.58 7.43
N TRP A 48 4.76 -15.73 6.49
CA TRP A 48 6.00 -14.97 6.55
C TRP A 48 6.01 -13.99 7.72
N ASP A 49 7.15 -13.93 8.41
CA ASP A 49 7.34 -13.10 9.60
C ASP A 49 8.01 -11.76 9.29
N TRP A 50 8.27 -11.49 8.03
CA TRP A 50 8.95 -10.30 7.54
C TRP A 50 8.63 -10.03 6.07
N THR A 51 8.98 -8.84 5.60
CA THR A 51 8.97 -8.44 4.19
C THR A 51 10.14 -7.47 3.93
N TRP A 52 10.10 -6.69 2.84
CA TRP A 52 11.14 -5.71 2.52
C TRP A 52 10.60 -4.28 2.52
N GLN A 53 11.50 -3.34 2.88
CA GLN A 53 11.33 -1.91 2.60
C GLN A 53 12.08 -1.61 1.31
N VAL A 54 11.35 -1.32 0.24
CA VAL A 54 11.91 -1.25 -1.10
C VAL A 54 11.89 0.16 -1.68
N PRO A 55 13.02 0.66 -2.21
CA PRO A 55 13.01 1.79 -3.12
C PRO A 55 12.22 1.43 -4.38
N ARG A 56 11.02 2.01 -4.57
CA ARG A 56 10.06 1.60 -5.59
C ARG A 56 10.62 1.67 -7.01
N ALA A 57 11.41 2.70 -7.35
CA ALA A 57 12.00 2.80 -8.68
C ALA A 57 12.88 1.59 -9.04
N ASP A 58 13.67 1.11 -8.08
CA ASP A 58 14.55 -0.04 -8.29
C ASP A 58 13.76 -1.37 -8.25
N PHE A 59 12.86 -1.51 -7.28
CA PHE A 59 12.00 -2.70 -7.16
C PHE A 59 11.11 -2.90 -8.39
N ASP A 60 10.43 -1.87 -8.84
CA ASP A 60 9.56 -1.93 -10.00
C ASP A 60 10.36 -2.26 -11.28
N ASN A 61 11.58 -1.70 -11.40
CA ASN A 61 12.46 -2.03 -12.53
C ASN A 61 12.95 -3.49 -12.50
N VAL A 62 13.25 -4.05 -11.33
CA VAL A 62 13.61 -5.48 -11.19
C VAL A 62 12.50 -6.37 -11.75
N LEU A 63 11.24 -6.09 -11.42
CA LEU A 63 10.10 -6.84 -11.93
C LEU A 63 9.91 -6.64 -13.43
N ALA A 64 10.04 -5.41 -13.94
CA ALA A 64 9.94 -5.09 -15.35
C ALA A 64 11.03 -5.81 -16.19
N GLN A 65 12.27 -5.84 -15.70
CA GLN A 65 13.36 -6.54 -16.38
C GLN A 65 13.15 -8.05 -16.41
N GLU A 66 12.54 -8.63 -15.38
CA GLU A 66 12.20 -10.05 -15.40
C GLU A 66 11.12 -10.36 -16.45
N VAL A 67 10.13 -9.49 -16.63
CA VAL A 67 9.12 -9.60 -17.71
C VAL A 67 9.79 -9.62 -19.09
N VAL A 68 10.73 -8.68 -19.33
CA VAL A 68 11.51 -8.64 -20.58
C VAL A 68 12.34 -9.92 -20.76
N ARG A 69 12.98 -10.42 -19.70
CA ARG A 69 13.78 -11.65 -19.73
C ARG A 69 12.97 -12.87 -20.15
N GLN A 70 11.70 -12.91 -19.77
CA GLN A 70 10.77 -13.94 -20.17
C GLN A 70 10.24 -13.79 -21.61
N GLY A 71 10.78 -12.83 -22.38
CA GLY A 71 10.42 -12.59 -23.77
C GLY A 71 9.09 -11.86 -23.98
N VAL A 72 8.52 -11.29 -22.91
CA VAL A 72 7.30 -10.49 -23.03
C VAL A 72 7.67 -9.08 -23.49
N PRO A 73 7.09 -8.56 -24.59
CA PRO A 73 7.35 -7.20 -25.04
C PRO A 73 6.96 -6.17 -23.98
N LEU A 74 7.86 -5.22 -23.71
CA LEU A 74 7.63 -4.11 -22.80
C LEU A 74 7.97 -2.79 -23.51
N ALA A 75 7.01 -1.87 -23.58
CA ALA A 75 7.19 -0.56 -24.17
C ALA A 75 7.13 0.51 -23.07
N PHE A 76 8.25 1.19 -22.84
CA PHE A 76 8.32 2.38 -21.99
C PHE A 76 7.90 3.63 -22.77
N GLU A 77 7.59 4.71 -22.04
CA GLU A 77 7.21 6.02 -22.63
C GLU A 77 6.09 5.89 -23.68
N THR A 78 5.15 4.96 -23.39
CA THR A 78 4.05 4.62 -24.28
C THR A 78 2.74 4.70 -23.51
N GLU A 79 1.93 5.68 -23.85
CA GLU A 79 0.65 5.99 -23.21
C GLU A 79 -0.48 5.20 -23.85
N VAL A 80 -1.33 4.55 -23.07
CA VAL A 80 -2.61 4.01 -23.52
C VAL A 80 -3.63 5.16 -23.56
N THR A 81 -4.08 5.49 -24.77
CA THR A 81 -5.01 6.62 -25.01
C THR A 81 -6.45 6.17 -25.19
N ASN A 82 -6.70 4.95 -25.67
CA ASN A 82 -8.03 4.40 -25.85
C ASN A 82 -8.02 2.87 -25.76
N VAL A 83 -9.15 2.28 -25.38
CA VAL A 83 -9.40 0.83 -25.46
C VAL A 83 -10.83 0.61 -25.96
N GLU A 84 -10.97 -0.09 -27.07
CA GLU A 84 -12.25 -0.48 -27.65
C GLU A 84 -12.46 -1.98 -27.43
N PHE A 85 -13.68 -2.34 -27.01
CA PHE A 85 -14.05 -3.69 -26.66
C PHE A 85 -14.96 -4.28 -27.74
N PHE A 86 -14.57 -5.44 -28.26
CA PHE A 86 -15.28 -6.19 -29.29
C PHE A 86 -15.54 -7.62 -28.80
N ASP A 87 -16.41 -8.34 -29.48
CA ASP A 87 -16.63 -9.75 -29.19
C ASP A 87 -15.35 -10.55 -29.47
N GLY A 88 -14.79 -11.14 -28.42
CA GLY A 88 -13.60 -11.98 -28.46
C GLY A 88 -12.23 -11.27 -28.59
N TYR A 89 -12.17 -9.94 -28.67
CA TYR A 89 -10.91 -9.19 -28.66
C TYR A 89 -11.08 -7.72 -28.25
N GLN A 90 -9.97 -7.08 -27.86
CA GLN A 90 -9.89 -5.66 -27.55
C GLN A 90 -8.85 -5.00 -28.43
N LEU A 91 -9.07 -3.73 -28.73
CA LEU A 91 -8.16 -2.89 -29.54
C LEU A 91 -7.67 -1.74 -28.67
N THR A 92 -6.42 -1.81 -28.24
CA THR A 92 -5.78 -0.77 -27.42
C THR A 92 -4.99 0.19 -28.31
N THR A 93 -5.35 1.46 -28.30
CA THR A 93 -4.60 2.52 -28.96
C THR A 93 -3.53 3.05 -28.01
N VAL A 94 -2.28 3.04 -28.45
CA VAL A 94 -1.14 3.57 -27.70
C VAL A 94 -0.46 4.68 -28.47
N LYS A 95 0.17 5.60 -27.73
CA LYS A 95 0.91 6.75 -28.25
C LYS A 95 2.29 6.78 -27.62
N ASP A 96 3.33 6.83 -28.44
CA ASP A 96 4.71 6.94 -27.97
C ASP A 96 5.11 8.39 -27.65
N LYS A 97 6.33 8.59 -27.13
CA LYS A 97 6.87 9.92 -26.82
C LYS A 97 7.05 10.84 -28.04
N LYS A 98 7.06 10.32 -29.26
CA LYS A 98 7.13 11.09 -30.50
C LYS A 98 5.76 11.53 -30.99
N GLY A 99 4.68 11.02 -30.33
CA GLY A 99 3.31 11.27 -30.72
C GLY A 99 2.79 10.28 -31.79
N GLU A 100 3.59 9.27 -32.19
CA GLU A 100 3.15 8.24 -33.10
C GLU A 100 2.17 7.29 -32.40
N THR A 101 1.10 6.93 -33.09
CA THR A 101 0.06 6.06 -32.56
C THR A 101 0.06 4.71 -33.25
N CYS A 102 -0.17 3.65 -32.48
CA CYS A 102 -0.44 2.33 -33.04
C CYS A 102 -1.55 1.61 -32.26
N GLN A 103 -2.08 0.55 -32.82
CA GLN A 103 -3.12 -0.25 -32.21
C GLN A 103 -2.60 -1.66 -31.91
N ILE A 104 -2.91 -2.14 -30.71
CA ILE A 104 -2.56 -3.48 -30.24
C ILE A 104 -3.85 -4.28 -30.09
N ARG A 105 -3.98 -5.37 -30.82
CA ARG A 105 -5.10 -6.31 -30.66
C ARG A 105 -4.77 -7.35 -29.60
N SER A 106 -5.62 -7.49 -28.60
CA SER A 106 -5.47 -8.47 -27.52
C SER A 106 -6.77 -9.23 -27.25
N LYS A 107 -6.68 -10.40 -26.63
CA LYS A 107 -7.86 -11.17 -26.18
C LYS A 107 -8.37 -10.70 -24.82
N PHE A 108 -7.54 -10.02 -24.04
CA PHE A 108 -7.89 -9.54 -22.71
C PHE A 108 -6.98 -8.38 -22.32
N VAL A 109 -7.47 -7.43 -21.53
CA VAL A 109 -6.72 -6.29 -20.98
C VAL A 109 -6.68 -6.38 -19.46
N ILE A 110 -5.47 -6.33 -18.89
CA ILE A 110 -5.28 -6.18 -17.45
C ILE A 110 -4.79 -4.74 -17.22
N ASP A 111 -5.64 -3.92 -16.59
CA ASP A 111 -5.26 -2.55 -16.25
C ASP A 111 -4.54 -2.53 -14.90
N ALA A 112 -3.24 -2.27 -14.93
CA ALA A 112 -2.37 -2.04 -13.79
C ALA A 112 -1.83 -0.59 -13.78
N SER A 113 -2.55 0.36 -14.35
CA SER A 113 -2.11 1.76 -14.56
C SER A 113 -1.96 2.56 -13.26
N GLY A 114 -2.31 1.98 -12.11
CA GLY A 114 -2.14 2.63 -10.82
C GLY A 114 -2.93 3.95 -10.72
N TYR A 115 -2.26 5.03 -10.32
CA TYR A 115 -2.87 6.37 -10.28
C TYR A 115 -3.20 6.93 -11.67
N GLY A 116 -2.67 6.34 -12.74
CA GLY A 116 -3.05 6.66 -14.11
C GLY A 116 -4.52 6.38 -14.39
N ARG A 117 -5.10 5.35 -13.74
CA ARG A 117 -6.54 4.98 -13.79
C ARG A 117 -7.08 5.01 -15.22
N VAL A 118 -6.38 4.31 -16.13
CA VAL A 118 -6.65 4.39 -17.58
C VAL A 118 -8.07 3.90 -17.90
N LEU A 119 -8.36 2.62 -17.66
CA LEU A 119 -9.71 2.10 -17.91
C LEU A 119 -10.79 2.74 -17.01
N PRO A 120 -10.56 3.01 -15.71
CA PRO A 120 -11.53 3.76 -14.91
C PRO A 120 -11.94 5.11 -15.49
N ARG A 121 -11.02 5.84 -16.13
CA ARG A 121 -11.33 7.10 -16.83
C ARG A 121 -12.04 6.86 -18.16
N LEU A 122 -11.53 5.94 -18.97
CA LEU A 122 -12.08 5.67 -20.31
C LEU A 122 -13.50 5.08 -20.26
N LEU A 123 -13.81 4.32 -19.23
CA LEU A 123 -15.09 3.62 -19.08
C LEU A 123 -16.03 4.24 -18.04
N ASP A 124 -15.72 5.44 -17.55
CA ASP A 124 -16.48 6.14 -16.49
C ASP A 124 -16.75 5.25 -15.26
N LEU A 125 -15.71 4.57 -14.78
CA LEU A 125 -15.81 3.68 -13.62
C LEU A 125 -15.40 4.36 -12.30
N ASN A 126 -14.90 5.58 -12.32
CA ASN A 126 -14.46 6.27 -11.11
C ASN A 126 -15.63 6.50 -10.15
N GLU A 127 -15.38 6.25 -8.87
CA GLU A 127 -16.27 6.60 -7.76
C GLU A 127 -15.48 7.36 -6.69
N PRO A 128 -16.15 8.23 -5.91
CA PRO A 128 -15.54 8.83 -4.73
C PRO A 128 -15.08 7.76 -3.73
N SER A 129 -13.96 8.01 -3.06
CA SER A 129 -13.54 7.18 -1.94
C SER A 129 -14.57 7.20 -0.81
N LYS A 130 -14.64 6.10 -0.05
CA LYS A 130 -15.42 5.99 1.19
C LYS A 130 -14.65 6.50 2.41
N LEU A 131 -13.38 6.88 2.23
CA LEU A 131 -12.51 7.44 3.25
C LEU A 131 -12.48 8.96 3.15
N ASP A 132 -12.15 9.61 4.26
CA ASP A 132 -11.98 11.05 4.32
C ASP A 132 -10.82 11.50 3.43
N ASP A 133 -10.85 12.75 2.98
CA ASP A 133 -9.92 13.29 2.01
C ASP A 133 -8.58 13.67 2.68
N HIS A 134 -7.56 12.87 2.41
CA HIS A 134 -6.19 13.07 2.89
C HIS A 134 -5.21 13.30 1.74
N SER A 135 -4.13 13.99 2.07
CA SER A 135 -3.02 14.28 1.16
C SER A 135 -1.68 14.02 1.85
N ALA A 136 -0.62 13.92 1.07
CA ALA A 136 0.72 13.69 1.58
C ALA A 136 1.76 14.60 0.90
N ILE A 137 2.81 14.99 1.65
CA ILE A 137 4.04 15.57 1.10
C ILE A 137 5.20 14.70 1.54
N PHE A 138 6.06 14.28 0.62
CA PHE A 138 7.14 13.36 0.92
C PHE A 138 8.37 13.53 0.04
N THR A 139 9.50 13.06 0.56
CA THR A 139 10.77 12.96 -0.16
C THR A 139 11.61 11.81 0.39
N HIS A 140 12.82 11.64 -0.15
CA HIS A 140 13.86 10.84 0.47
C HIS A 140 14.96 11.75 1.01
N ILE A 141 15.59 11.33 2.10
CA ILE A 141 16.74 11.95 2.72
C ILE A 141 17.90 10.97 2.79
N LYS A 142 19.12 11.49 2.72
CA LYS A 142 20.34 10.70 2.91
C LYS A 142 20.75 10.76 4.37
N GLU A 143 20.87 9.59 5.01
CA GLU A 143 21.27 9.49 6.41
C GLU A 143 22.68 8.93 6.53
N GLU A 144 23.69 9.77 6.44
CA GLU A 144 25.08 9.32 6.49
C GLU A 144 25.60 9.05 7.92
N LYS A 145 24.98 9.62 8.96
CA LYS A 145 25.58 9.58 10.32
C LYS A 145 24.59 9.53 11.49
N VAL A 146 23.29 9.47 11.26
CA VAL A 146 22.28 9.74 12.33
C VAL A 146 21.30 8.59 12.54
N ARG A 147 21.35 7.56 11.69
CA ARG A 147 20.49 6.40 11.86
C ARG A 147 20.94 5.60 13.09
N PRO A 148 20.03 5.28 14.03
CA PRO A 148 20.31 4.38 15.12
C PRO A 148 20.80 3.02 14.61
N GLU A 149 21.73 2.39 15.36
CA GLU A 149 22.21 1.05 15.03
C GLU A 149 21.16 -0.03 15.33
N GLY A 150 21.27 -1.17 14.65
CA GLY A 150 20.41 -2.34 14.86
C GLY A 150 18.96 -2.16 14.35
N GLU A 151 18.05 -2.92 14.92
CA GLU A 151 16.64 -2.95 14.51
C GLU A 151 15.94 -1.59 14.61
N GLU A 152 16.31 -0.78 15.58
CA GLU A 152 15.72 0.55 15.78
C GLU A 152 15.96 1.48 14.59
N GLY A 153 17.10 1.35 13.92
CA GLY A 153 17.45 2.12 12.75
C GLY A 153 16.77 1.66 11.45
N THR A 154 16.20 0.46 11.44
CA THR A 154 15.65 -0.16 10.24
C THR A 154 14.12 -0.27 10.25
N LEU A 155 13.47 -0.12 11.42
CA LEU A 155 12.01 -0.19 11.53
C LEU A 155 11.32 0.95 10.79
N ILE A 156 10.32 0.59 9.99
CA ILE A 156 9.33 1.56 9.53
C ILE A 156 8.59 2.15 10.74
N SER A 157 8.47 3.47 10.77
CA SER A 157 7.87 4.17 11.90
C SER A 157 6.83 5.17 11.44
N PHE A 158 5.81 5.34 12.27
CA PHE A 158 4.71 6.27 12.10
C PHE A 158 4.64 7.14 13.36
N ASP A 159 4.92 8.43 13.24
CA ASP A 159 4.86 9.39 14.34
C ASP A 159 3.56 10.21 14.24
N ILE A 160 2.70 10.09 15.24
CA ILE A 160 1.41 10.76 15.31
C ILE A 160 1.63 12.16 15.89
N LEU A 161 1.63 13.16 15.02
CA LEU A 161 1.78 14.59 15.41
C LEU A 161 0.50 15.14 16.01
N GLU A 162 -0.63 14.81 15.37
CA GLU A 162 -1.98 15.10 15.79
C GLU A 162 -2.87 13.91 15.44
N ARG A 163 -4.13 13.89 15.86
CA ARG A 163 -5.04 12.76 15.66
C ARG A 163 -5.10 12.25 14.21
N GLU A 164 -5.09 13.16 13.23
CA GLU A 164 -5.21 12.86 11.81
C GLU A 164 -3.95 13.23 11.01
N VAL A 165 -2.91 13.71 11.69
CA VAL A 165 -1.65 14.14 11.07
C VAL A 165 -0.50 13.29 11.59
N TRP A 166 0.25 12.68 10.68
CA TRP A 166 1.33 11.79 11.06
C TRP A 166 2.48 11.81 10.04
N LEU A 167 3.66 11.48 10.52
CA LEU A 167 4.86 11.31 9.71
C LEU A 167 5.14 9.82 9.51
N TRP A 168 5.59 9.45 8.30
CA TRP A 168 6.27 8.17 8.11
C TRP A 168 7.78 8.33 8.04
N VAL A 169 8.50 7.33 8.52
CA VAL A 169 9.93 7.20 8.40
C VAL A 169 10.24 5.78 7.97
N ILE A 170 10.73 5.61 6.74
CA ILE A 170 10.98 4.31 6.11
C ILE A 170 12.45 4.22 5.70
N PRO A 171 13.32 3.61 6.51
CA PRO A 171 14.73 3.43 6.17
C PRO A 171 14.92 2.40 5.04
N PHE A 172 15.91 2.63 4.18
CA PHE A 172 16.34 1.70 3.14
C PHE A 172 17.77 1.25 3.38
N SER A 173 18.14 0.08 2.87
CA SER A 173 19.48 -0.51 3.01
C SER A 173 20.60 0.32 2.37
N ASN A 174 20.28 1.19 1.41
CA ASN A 174 21.24 2.07 0.73
C ASN A 174 21.60 3.35 1.53
N GLY A 175 21.15 3.47 2.79
CA GLY A 175 21.39 4.64 3.64
C GLY A 175 20.40 5.80 3.42
N ASN A 176 19.49 5.68 2.49
CA ASN A 176 18.40 6.64 2.30
C ASN A 176 17.23 6.32 3.22
N THR A 177 16.43 7.33 3.53
CA THR A 177 15.18 7.17 4.29
C THR A 177 14.06 7.95 3.60
N SER A 178 12.93 7.31 3.36
CA SER A 178 11.72 8.00 2.93
C SER A 178 11.05 8.65 4.13
N VAL A 179 10.75 9.93 4.02
CA VAL A 179 10.03 10.71 5.04
C VAL A 179 8.88 11.46 4.38
N GLY A 180 7.72 11.41 5.01
CA GLY A 180 6.57 12.16 4.51
C GLY A 180 5.57 12.45 5.61
N VAL A 181 4.81 13.52 5.40
CA VAL A 181 3.68 13.94 6.24
C VAL A 181 2.38 13.64 5.53
N VAL A 182 1.44 13.10 6.29
CA VAL A 182 0.06 12.84 5.87
C VAL A 182 -0.88 13.63 6.78
N GLY A 183 -1.95 14.12 6.22
CA GLY A 183 -3.02 14.78 6.96
C GLY A 183 -4.22 15.09 6.08
N PRO A 184 -5.30 15.61 6.68
CA PRO A 184 -6.44 16.10 5.93
C PRO A 184 -6.00 17.06 4.83
N THR A 185 -6.59 16.97 3.64
CA THR A 185 -6.16 17.76 2.48
C THR A 185 -6.11 19.26 2.75
N HIS A 186 -7.05 19.80 3.55
CA HIS A 186 -7.02 21.21 3.93
C HIS A 186 -5.80 21.56 4.81
N TYR A 187 -5.37 20.68 5.71
CA TYR A 187 -4.18 20.85 6.54
C TYR A 187 -2.91 20.85 5.68
N ILE A 188 -2.75 19.86 4.82
CA ILE A 188 -1.61 19.78 3.90
C ILE A 188 -1.56 20.97 2.94
N ASN A 189 -2.70 21.47 2.49
CA ASN A 189 -2.79 22.69 1.68
C ASN A 189 -2.36 23.93 2.48
N SER A 190 -2.72 24.03 3.74
CA SER A 190 -2.30 25.16 4.60
C SER A 190 -0.79 25.17 4.85
N LEU A 191 -0.18 24.00 5.11
CA LEU A 191 1.29 23.85 5.24
C LEU A 191 2.03 24.28 3.98
N SER A 192 1.48 24.01 2.81
CA SER A 192 2.08 24.29 1.50
C SER A 192 1.46 25.50 0.79
N ALA A 193 0.86 26.43 1.54
CA ALA A 193 0.16 27.60 0.97
C ALA A 193 1.06 28.52 0.13
N THR A 194 2.35 28.56 0.43
CA THR A 194 3.36 29.31 -0.34
C THR A 194 3.77 28.61 -1.63
N GLY A 195 3.34 27.36 -1.86
CA GLY A 195 3.81 26.50 -2.94
C GLY A 195 5.14 25.81 -2.67
N ASP A 196 5.80 26.10 -1.54
CA ASP A 196 7.07 25.47 -1.13
C ASP A 196 6.81 24.18 -0.34
N THR A 197 6.82 23.06 -1.05
CA THR A 197 6.65 21.73 -0.43
C THR A 197 7.84 21.33 0.46
N ALA A 198 9.03 21.89 0.21
CA ALA A 198 10.21 21.61 1.05
C ALA A 198 10.06 22.28 2.41
N GLU A 199 9.66 23.54 2.45
CA GLU A 199 9.39 24.22 3.73
C GLU A 199 8.23 23.58 4.47
N ALA A 200 7.14 23.21 3.76
CA ALA A 200 6.00 22.51 4.35
C ALA A 200 6.41 21.20 5.05
N LEU A 201 7.23 20.37 4.39
CA LEU A 201 7.72 19.12 5.00
C LEU A 201 8.68 19.40 6.17
N ARG A 202 9.56 20.40 6.08
CA ARG A 202 10.42 20.81 7.20
C ARG A 202 9.64 21.29 8.41
N GLN A 203 8.57 22.06 8.19
CA GLN A 203 7.67 22.47 9.27
C GLN A 203 7.03 21.28 9.96
N ALA A 204 6.48 20.32 9.20
CA ALA A 204 5.92 19.09 9.76
C ALA A 204 6.97 18.28 10.56
N ILE A 205 8.21 18.15 10.05
CA ILE A 205 9.30 17.46 10.77
C ILE A 205 9.62 18.17 12.10
N LYS A 206 9.63 19.52 12.14
CA LYS A 206 9.90 20.29 13.36
C LYS A 206 8.89 20.06 14.46
N THR A 207 7.63 19.69 14.11
CA THR A 207 6.58 19.40 15.12
C THR A 207 6.75 18.00 15.75
N SER A 208 7.56 17.12 15.16
CA SER A 208 7.85 15.81 15.72
C SER A 208 8.87 15.92 16.86
N ASP A 209 8.46 15.61 18.06
CA ASP A 209 9.38 15.54 19.20
C ASP A 209 10.41 14.42 19.04
N PHE A 210 10.04 13.34 18.35
CA PHE A 210 10.87 12.16 18.15
C PHE A 210 11.88 12.34 16.99
N TYR A 211 11.47 12.98 15.88
CA TYR A 211 12.26 13.01 14.64
C TYR A 211 12.87 14.38 14.28
N ARG A 212 12.45 15.49 14.92
CA ARG A 212 12.99 16.83 14.57
C ARG A 212 14.50 16.89 14.62
N GLY A 213 15.15 16.37 15.66
CA GLY A 213 16.60 16.37 15.81
C GLY A 213 17.34 15.51 14.77
N ARG A 214 16.64 14.51 14.19
CA ARG A 214 17.21 13.62 13.17
C ARG A 214 17.12 14.21 11.77
N PHE A 215 16.02 14.89 11.42
CA PHE A 215 15.72 15.22 10.03
C PHE A 215 15.60 16.70 9.71
N GLU A 216 15.47 17.61 10.68
CA GLU A 216 15.23 19.05 10.41
C GLU A 216 16.30 19.70 9.54
N LYS A 217 17.54 19.22 9.62
CA LYS A 217 18.72 19.73 8.88
C LYS A 217 19.17 18.82 7.74
N SER A 218 18.46 17.73 7.49
CA SER A 218 18.85 16.77 6.45
C SER A 218 18.58 17.30 5.05
N ASP A 219 19.43 16.96 4.10
CA ASP A 219 19.25 17.30 2.70
C ASP A 219 18.21 16.39 2.05
N PHE A 220 17.33 16.97 1.28
CA PHE A 220 16.35 16.25 0.47
C PHE A 220 16.99 15.76 -0.83
N LEU A 221 16.87 14.49 -1.15
CA LEU A 221 17.44 13.91 -2.37
C LEU A 221 16.72 14.37 -3.65
N PHE A 222 15.48 14.80 -3.52
CA PHE A 222 14.68 15.43 -4.57
C PHE A 222 13.66 16.38 -3.93
N PRO A 223 13.16 17.37 -4.69
CA PRO A 223 12.10 18.25 -4.19
C PRO A 223 10.90 17.46 -3.69
N PRO A 224 10.39 17.71 -2.47
CA PRO A 224 9.27 16.96 -1.94
C PRO A 224 8.07 16.99 -2.87
N GLN A 225 7.52 15.81 -3.12
CA GLN A 225 6.36 15.60 -3.95
C GLN A 225 5.08 15.69 -3.11
N LYS A 226 4.04 16.28 -3.68
CA LYS A 226 2.71 16.32 -3.06
C LYS A 226 1.76 15.41 -3.83
N ILE A 227 1.12 14.49 -3.12
CA ILE A 227 0.02 13.68 -3.62
C ILE A 227 -1.25 14.17 -2.93
N GLN A 228 -2.18 14.66 -3.72
CA GLN A 228 -3.40 15.28 -3.23
C GLN A 228 -4.58 14.32 -3.42
N SER A 229 -5.44 14.21 -2.38
CA SER A 229 -6.69 13.43 -2.46
C SER A 229 -6.45 12.02 -3.03
N TYR A 230 -5.51 11.29 -2.42
CA TYR A 230 -4.98 10.06 -2.99
C TYR A 230 -5.96 8.88 -2.94
N SER A 231 -6.95 8.89 -2.05
CA SER A 231 -7.92 7.79 -1.93
C SER A 231 -8.88 7.78 -3.11
N CYS A 232 -9.11 6.61 -3.66
CA CYS A 232 -9.99 6.44 -4.83
C CYS A 232 -10.69 5.09 -4.83
N ALA A 233 -11.82 5.00 -5.53
CA ALA A 233 -12.63 3.79 -5.69
C ALA A 233 -13.17 3.65 -7.12
N VAL A 234 -13.73 2.49 -7.45
CA VAL A 234 -14.36 2.21 -8.75
C VAL A 234 -15.69 1.47 -8.58
N LYS A 235 -16.59 1.68 -9.55
CA LYS A 235 -17.91 1.03 -9.64
C LYS A 235 -17.80 -0.49 -9.75
N ARG A 236 -16.80 -1.01 -10.46
CA ARG A 236 -16.58 -2.45 -10.68
C ARG A 236 -15.11 -2.74 -10.98
N LEU A 237 -14.66 -3.95 -10.65
CA LEU A 237 -13.26 -4.38 -10.81
C LEU A 237 -12.98 -5.07 -12.14
N TYR A 238 -14.00 -5.50 -12.89
CA TYR A 238 -13.87 -6.23 -14.15
C TYR A 238 -15.03 -5.93 -15.10
N GLY A 239 -14.91 -6.35 -16.33
CA GLY A 239 -15.95 -6.38 -17.35
C GLY A 239 -15.57 -7.31 -18.50
N ASP A 240 -16.37 -7.33 -19.56
CA ASP A 240 -16.07 -8.17 -20.71
C ASP A 240 -14.74 -7.77 -21.33
N GLY A 241 -13.77 -8.68 -21.27
CA GLY A 241 -12.46 -8.50 -21.84
C GLY A 241 -11.47 -7.65 -21.03
N TYR A 242 -11.78 -7.25 -19.80
CA TYR A 242 -10.82 -6.55 -18.94
C TYR A 242 -10.97 -6.84 -17.45
N VAL A 243 -9.89 -6.57 -16.72
CA VAL A 243 -9.84 -6.53 -15.24
C VAL A 243 -8.92 -5.41 -14.77
N LEU A 244 -9.30 -4.76 -13.68
CA LEU A 244 -8.49 -3.73 -13.00
C LEU A 244 -7.68 -4.36 -11.87
N THR A 245 -6.45 -3.87 -11.62
CA THR A 245 -5.56 -4.37 -10.56
C THR A 245 -4.86 -3.22 -9.83
N GLY A 246 -4.43 -3.47 -8.60
CA GLY A 246 -3.72 -2.45 -7.80
C GLY A 246 -4.50 -1.14 -7.66
N ASN A 247 -3.80 0.00 -7.73
CA ASN A 247 -4.41 1.32 -7.56
C ASN A 247 -5.33 1.75 -8.72
N SER A 248 -5.40 0.99 -9.81
CA SER A 248 -6.44 1.23 -10.82
C SER A 248 -7.83 0.78 -10.31
N THR A 249 -7.89 -0.02 -9.25
CA THR A 249 -9.13 -0.38 -8.53
C THR A 249 -9.42 0.61 -7.40
N GLU A 250 -8.83 0.37 -6.25
CA GLU A 250 -8.96 1.20 -5.06
C GLU A 250 -7.58 1.51 -4.46
N PHE A 251 -7.39 2.72 -4.00
CA PHE A 251 -6.32 3.08 -3.09
C PHE A 251 -6.92 3.66 -1.83
N LEU A 252 -6.50 3.14 -0.69
CA LEU A 252 -7.07 3.51 0.60
C LEU A 252 -6.23 4.61 1.25
N ASP A 253 -5.12 4.22 1.87
CA ASP A 253 -4.27 5.10 2.66
C ASP A 253 -2.87 4.48 2.84
N PRO A 254 -1.80 5.27 2.93
CA PRO A 254 -0.45 4.75 3.14
C PRO A 254 -0.17 4.23 4.54
N VAL A 255 -1.02 4.51 5.55
CA VAL A 255 -0.74 4.22 6.96
C VAL A 255 -0.42 2.75 7.27
N PHE A 256 -1.01 1.80 6.56
CA PHE A 256 -0.73 0.36 6.77
C PHE A 256 0.09 -0.27 5.65
N SER A 257 0.65 0.53 4.75
CA SER A 257 1.51 0.06 3.63
C SER A 257 0.85 -1.01 2.75
N SER A 258 -0.48 -1.00 2.61
CA SER A 258 -1.26 -2.05 1.94
C SER A 258 -1.16 -2.03 0.41
N GLY A 259 -0.77 -0.90 -0.21
CA GLY A 259 -0.84 -0.71 -1.66
C GLY A 259 -0.07 -1.73 -2.49
N VAL A 260 1.17 -2.06 -2.12
CA VAL A 260 1.97 -3.07 -2.85
C VAL A 260 1.39 -4.46 -2.66
N ALA A 261 0.92 -4.80 -1.45
CA ALA A 261 0.30 -6.09 -1.17
C ALA A 261 -0.96 -6.30 -2.04
N PHE A 262 -1.84 -5.30 -2.12
CA PHE A 262 -3.01 -5.36 -3.01
C PHE A 262 -2.65 -5.40 -4.49
N ALA A 263 -1.64 -4.64 -4.91
CA ALA A 263 -1.21 -4.64 -6.32
C ALA A 263 -0.68 -6.00 -6.75
N THR A 264 0.16 -6.64 -5.92
CA THR A 264 0.72 -7.96 -6.21
C THR A 264 -0.34 -9.06 -6.13
N GLU A 265 -1.19 -9.05 -5.10
CA GLU A 265 -2.27 -10.05 -4.95
C GLU A 265 -3.30 -9.96 -6.08
N SER A 266 -3.80 -8.76 -6.37
CA SER A 266 -4.76 -8.55 -7.45
C SER A 266 -4.18 -8.88 -8.82
N GLY A 267 -2.92 -8.49 -9.08
CA GLY A 267 -2.23 -8.79 -10.34
C GLY A 267 -2.02 -10.28 -10.55
N MET A 268 -1.57 -10.99 -9.51
CA MET A 268 -1.38 -12.44 -9.56
C MET A 268 -2.71 -13.18 -9.75
N LEU A 269 -3.74 -12.80 -9.01
CA LEU A 269 -5.07 -13.42 -9.13
C LEU A 269 -5.67 -13.16 -10.51
N ALA A 270 -5.62 -11.91 -10.99
CA ALA A 270 -6.09 -11.55 -12.33
C ALA A 270 -5.40 -12.37 -13.42
N ALA A 271 -4.06 -12.49 -13.36
CA ALA A 271 -3.30 -13.27 -14.34
C ALA A 271 -3.70 -14.76 -14.36
N LYS A 272 -3.92 -15.37 -13.18
CA LYS A 272 -4.40 -16.76 -13.06
C LYS A 272 -5.79 -16.95 -13.67
N LEU A 273 -6.72 -16.04 -13.39
CA LEU A 273 -8.09 -16.10 -13.88
C LEU A 273 -8.15 -15.85 -15.40
N VAL A 274 -7.40 -14.88 -15.90
CA VAL A 274 -7.27 -14.62 -17.34
C VAL A 274 -6.71 -15.84 -18.08
N LYS A 275 -5.65 -16.47 -17.53
CA LYS A 275 -5.09 -17.71 -18.11
C LYS A 275 -6.14 -18.80 -18.20
N ARG A 276 -6.94 -19.06 -17.16
CA ARG A 276 -8.02 -20.04 -17.15
C ARG A 276 -9.08 -19.70 -18.18
N GLN A 277 -9.54 -18.45 -18.24
CA GLN A 277 -10.53 -18.00 -19.22
C GLN A 277 -10.04 -18.17 -20.66
N LEU A 278 -8.80 -17.79 -20.94
CA LEU A 278 -8.19 -17.95 -22.28
C LEU A 278 -7.97 -19.41 -22.66
N SER A 279 -7.91 -20.32 -21.68
CA SER A 279 -7.87 -21.79 -21.90
C SER A 279 -9.28 -22.40 -22.13
N GLY A 280 -10.34 -21.58 -22.11
CA GLY A 280 -11.72 -22.03 -22.32
C GLY A 280 -12.47 -22.40 -21.05
N GLU A 281 -11.90 -22.21 -19.86
CA GLU A 281 -12.62 -22.39 -18.60
C GLU A 281 -13.58 -21.22 -18.36
N LYS A 282 -14.74 -21.53 -17.77
CA LYS A 282 -15.67 -20.52 -17.31
C LYS A 282 -15.16 -19.95 -15.97
N VAL A 283 -14.84 -18.65 -15.94
CA VAL A 283 -14.41 -17.92 -14.75
C VAL A 283 -15.59 -17.10 -14.19
N ASP A 284 -15.87 -17.26 -12.91
CA ASP A 284 -16.81 -16.40 -12.18
C ASP A 284 -16.05 -15.22 -11.58
N TRP A 285 -15.88 -14.16 -12.36
CA TRP A 285 -15.13 -12.95 -11.97
C TRP A 285 -15.71 -12.26 -10.73
N GLU A 286 -17.03 -12.32 -10.55
CA GLU A 286 -17.65 -11.74 -9.36
C GLU A 286 -17.22 -12.49 -8.11
N LYS A 287 -17.32 -13.81 -8.11
CA LYS A 287 -17.01 -14.64 -6.95
C LYS A 287 -15.51 -14.80 -6.73
N GLU A 288 -14.76 -15.11 -7.81
CA GLU A 288 -13.35 -15.51 -7.70
C GLU A 288 -12.40 -14.29 -7.63
N TYR A 289 -12.81 -13.12 -8.15
CA TYR A 289 -12.01 -11.90 -8.14
C TYR A 289 -12.60 -10.82 -7.24
N THR A 290 -13.78 -10.30 -7.57
CA THR A 290 -14.35 -9.12 -6.90
C THR A 290 -14.60 -9.38 -5.42
N GLN A 291 -15.31 -10.46 -5.08
CA GLN A 291 -15.61 -10.78 -3.68
C GLN A 291 -14.36 -11.11 -2.88
N TYR A 292 -13.37 -11.77 -3.49
CA TYR A 292 -12.09 -12.04 -2.85
C TYR A 292 -11.35 -10.74 -2.53
N MET A 293 -11.15 -9.87 -3.53
CA MET A 293 -10.43 -8.61 -3.34
C MET A 293 -11.15 -7.67 -2.37
N LYS A 294 -12.47 -7.55 -2.48
CA LYS A 294 -13.26 -6.69 -1.59
C LYS A 294 -13.17 -7.09 -0.13
N ARG A 295 -13.09 -8.38 0.20
CA ARG A 295 -12.89 -8.81 1.60
C ARG A 295 -11.63 -8.19 2.21
N GLY A 296 -10.49 -8.26 1.52
CA GLY A 296 -9.24 -7.65 2.00
C GLY A 296 -9.31 -6.12 2.05
N ILE A 297 -9.90 -5.50 1.03
CA ILE A 297 -10.11 -4.05 0.96
C ILE A 297 -10.98 -3.57 2.12
N ASP A 298 -12.09 -4.24 2.42
CA ASP A 298 -13.01 -3.85 3.49
C ASP A 298 -12.35 -3.94 4.89
N VAL A 299 -11.48 -4.92 5.11
CA VAL A 299 -10.70 -5.02 6.36
C VAL A 299 -9.81 -3.80 6.51
N PHE A 300 -8.98 -3.48 5.51
CA PHE A 300 -8.11 -2.30 5.60
C PHE A 300 -8.88 -0.99 5.62
N THR A 301 -9.99 -0.88 4.89
CA THR A 301 -10.87 0.31 4.95
C THR A 301 -11.37 0.56 6.37
N SER A 302 -11.78 -0.50 7.09
CA SER A 302 -12.17 -0.39 8.50
C SER A 302 -11.00 0.06 9.38
N TYR A 303 -9.81 -0.52 9.18
CA TYR A 303 -8.62 -0.14 9.95
C TYR A 303 -8.21 1.31 9.71
N VAL A 304 -8.23 1.79 8.47
CA VAL A 304 -7.94 3.20 8.13
C VAL A 304 -8.96 4.12 8.79
N ARG A 305 -10.25 3.78 8.71
CA ARG A 305 -11.30 4.57 9.38
C ARG A 305 -11.07 4.62 10.89
N GLU A 306 -10.83 3.47 11.52
CA GLU A 306 -10.63 3.39 12.96
C GLU A 306 -9.27 4.01 13.41
N TRP A 307 -8.31 4.14 12.50
CA TRP A 307 -7.10 4.91 12.73
C TRP A 307 -7.41 6.41 12.87
N TYR A 308 -8.14 6.98 11.91
CA TYR A 308 -8.46 8.40 11.89
C TYR A 308 -9.53 8.81 12.93
N THR A 309 -10.43 7.91 13.33
CA THR A 309 -11.31 8.15 14.48
C THR A 309 -10.57 8.16 15.81
N GLY A 310 -9.36 7.58 15.86
CA GLY A 310 -8.56 7.43 17.08
C GLY A 310 -8.79 6.10 17.82
N ASN A 311 -9.83 5.34 17.46
CA ASN A 311 -10.14 4.08 18.14
C ASN A 311 -8.99 3.06 18.06
N LEU A 312 -8.36 2.94 16.88
CA LEU A 312 -7.22 2.03 16.74
C LEU A 312 -5.98 2.53 17.51
N GLN A 313 -5.79 3.85 17.59
CA GLN A 313 -4.75 4.45 18.42
C GLN A 313 -4.98 4.19 19.91
N THR A 314 -6.25 4.21 20.37
CA THR A 314 -6.60 3.82 21.73
C THR A 314 -6.13 2.39 22.03
N LEU A 315 -6.35 1.44 21.14
CA LEU A 315 -5.89 0.06 21.31
C LEU A 315 -4.36 -0.05 21.32
N PHE A 316 -3.68 0.70 20.44
CA PHE A 316 -2.21 0.64 20.31
C PHE A 316 -1.49 1.14 21.56
N PHE A 317 -2.01 2.18 22.20
CA PHE A 317 -1.35 2.86 23.30
C PHE A 317 -2.01 2.61 24.68
N HIS A 318 -2.94 1.64 24.74
CA HIS A 318 -3.53 1.22 26.01
C HIS A 318 -2.52 0.42 26.83
N GLU A 319 -2.38 0.78 28.11
CA GLU A 319 -1.54 0.08 29.08
C GLU A 319 -2.37 -0.31 30.33
N PRO A 320 -2.27 -1.55 30.84
CA PRO A 320 -1.54 -2.66 30.25
C PRO A 320 -2.23 -3.18 28.98
N GLY A 321 -1.42 -3.49 27.95
CA GLY A 321 -1.93 -4.02 26.69
C GLY A 321 -2.32 -5.51 26.82
N ASN A 322 -3.22 -5.95 25.92
CA ASN A 322 -3.54 -7.38 25.76
C ASN A 322 -2.70 -7.96 24.60
N GLU A 323 -1.77 -8.86 24.93
CA GLU A 323 -0.86 -9.49 23.97
C GLU A 323 -1.59 -10.29 22.87
N GLU A 324 -2.70 -10.96 23.19
CA GLU A 324 -3.47 -11.72 22.19
C GLU A 324 -4.19 -10.78 21.20
N VAL A 325 -4.69 -9.66 21.66
CA VAL A 325 -5.23 -8.59 20.82
C VAL A 325 -4.13 -8.04 19.91
N LYS A 326 -2.96 -7.75 20.47
CA LYS A 326 -1.81 -7.24 19.74
C LYS A 326 -1.34 -8.19 18.63
N LYS A 327 -1.25 -9.50 18.89
CA LYS A 327 -0.93 -10.51 17.88
C LYS A 327 -1.94 -10.53 16.73
N LYS A 328 -3.23 -10.44 17.02
CA LYS A 328 -4.30 -10.46 16.04
C LYS A 328 -4.28 -9.19 15.15
N ILE A 329 -4.08 -8.02 15.75
CA ILE A 329 -3.88 -6.76 15.02
C ILE A 329 -2.60 -6.84 14.19
N CYS A 330 -1.49 -7.34 14.75
CA CYS A 330 -0.22 -7.55 14.07
C CYS A 330 -0.38 -8.35 12.77
N SER A 331 -1.24 -9.38 12.77
CA SER A 331 -1.54 -10.14 11.54
C SER A 331 -2.14 -9.28 10.44
N VAL A 332 -3.05 -8.37 10.77
CA VAL A 332 -3.64 -7.45 9.77
C VAL A 332 -2.58 -6.47 9.24
N LEU A 333 -1.75 -5.89 10.13
CA LEU A 333 -0.66 -5.00 9.74
C LEU A 333 0.41 -5.71 8.88
N ALA A 334 0.57 -7.03 9.07
CA ALA A 334 1.42 -7.89 8.24
C ALA A 334 0.76 -8.34 6.93
N GLY A 335 -0.46 -7.87 6.61
CA GLY A 335 -1.17 -8.14 5.35
C GLY A 335 -2.07 -9.38 5.34
N TYR A 336 -2.27 -10.07 6.47
CA TYR A 336 -3.11 -11.28 6.56
C TYR A 336 -4.61 -10.93 6.68
N VAL A 337 -5.12 -10.17 5.72
CA VAL A 337 -6.50 -9.61 5.71
C VAL A 337 -7.56 -10.58 5.17
N TRP A 338 -7.16 -11.77 4.72
CA TRP A 338 -8.07 -12.83 4.28
C TRP A 338 -8.15 -14.00 5.28
N ASP A 339 -7.44 -13.92 6.43
CA ASP A 339 -7.48 -14.95 7.47
C ASP A 339 -8.70 -14.79 8.38
N GLU A 340 -9.82 -15.40 7.99
CA GLU A 340 -11.09 -15.33 8.74
C GLU A 340 -11.04 -16.05 10.10
N SER A 341 -9.98 -16.81 10.42
CA SER A 341 -9.75 -17.34 11.76
C SER A 341 -9.41 -16.25 12.78
N ASN A 342 -8.89 -15.12 12.28
CA ASN A 342 -8.62 -13.94 13.08
C ASN A 342 -9.91 -13.10 13.25
N VAL A 343 -10.37 -12.96 14.50
CA VAL A 343 -11.57 -12.18 14.82
C VAL A 343 -11.46 -10.71 14.38
N PHE A 344 -10.24 -10.14 14.34
CA PHE A 344 -9.99 -8.77 13.86
C PHE A 344 -10.08 -8.65 12.34
N VAL A 345 -10.06 -9.76 11.61
CA VAL A 345 -10.42 -9.83 10.19
C VAL A 345 -11.92 -10.09 10.07
N LYS A 346 -12.43 -11.11 10.73
CA LYS A 346 -13.84 -11.54 10.61
C LYS A 346 -14.85 -10.50 11.08
N LYS A 347 -14.55 -9.77 12.16
CA LYS A 347 -15.41 -8.74 12.76
C LYS A 347 -14.84 -7.32 12.62
N HIS A 348 -14.01 -7.08 11.58
CA HIS A 348 -13.26 -5.83 11.38
C HIS A 348 -14.10 -4.56 11.51
N ALA A 349 -15.36 -4.59 11.07
CA ALA A 349 -16.24 -3.42 11.07
C ALA A 349 -16.66 -2.93 12.47
N THR A 350 -16.54 -3.75 13.50
CA THR A 350 -17.07 -3.44 14.83
C THR A 350 -16.10 -3.67 15.97
N ILE A 351 -15.17 -4.61 15.84
CA ILE A 351 -14.34 -5.06 16.97
C ILE A 351 -13.46 -3.95 17.53
N ILE A 352 -12.79 -3.19 16.66
CA ILE A 352 -11.87 -2.11 17.09
C ILE A 352 -12.65 -1.05 17.85
N LYS A 353 -13.76 -0.58 17.29
CA LYS A 353 -14.64 0.42 17.93
C LYS A 353 -15.18 -0.04 19.29
N ASN A 354 -15.66 -1.29 19.37
CA ASN A 354 -16.21 -1.82 20.61
C ASN A 354 -15.13 -1.94 21.71
N MET A 355 -13.93 -2.37 21.33
CA MET A 355 -12.80 -2.48 22.27
C MET A 355 -12.31 -1.11 22.73
N ALA A 356 -12.19 -0.13 21.82
CA ALA A 356 -11.84 1.23 22.17
C ALA A 356 -12.85 1.81 23.16
N TYR A 357 -14.15 1.65 22.88
CA TYR A 357 -15.21 2.06 23.80
C TYR A 357 -15.09 1.40 25.19
N ALA A 358 -14.80 0.10 25.25
CA ALA A 358 -14.63 -0.61 26.52
C ALA A 358 -13.43 -0.06 27.31
N ILE A 359 -12.30 0.18 26.66
CA ILE A 359 -11.10 0.78 27.26
C ILE A 359 -11.42 2.18 27.83
N GLU A 360 -12.03 3.05 27.04
CA GLU A 360 -12.34 4.44 27.40
C GLU A 360 -13.33 4.54 28.57
N ASN A 361 -14.19 3.55 28.73
CA ASN A 361 -15.19 3.51 29.82
C ASN A 361 -14.78 2.61 31.00
N GLY A 362 -13.54 2.12 31.03
CA GLY A 362 -13.04 1.27 32.12
C GLY A 362 -13.78 -0.07 32.24
N LEU A 363 -14.44 -0.51 31.18
CA LEU A 363 -15.09 -1.82 31.10
C LEU A 363 -13.98 -2.83 30.82
N GLY A 364 -13.60 -3.65 31.83
CA GLY A 364 -12.56 -4.65 31.65
C GLY A 364 -12.80 -5.49 30.40
N MET A 365 -11.74 -5.78 29.63
CA MET A 365 -11.80 -6.74 28.52
C MET A 365 -11.99 -8.13 29.13
N GLN A 366 -13.25 -8.57 29.28
CA GLN A 366 -13.54 -9.95 29.64
C GLN A 366 -13.16 -10.81 28.43
N GLU A 367 -12.25 -11.76 28.65
CA GLU A 367 -11.96 -12.81 27.70
C GLU A 367 -13.21 -13.70 27.57
N GLU A 368 -13.87 -13.69 26.39
CA GLU A 368 -14.76 -14.74 25.95
C GLU A 368 -14.03 -15.76 25.06
#